data_95ae0b36986c6d19bb37914994ff049b
#
_entry.id   95ae0b36986c6d19bb37914994ff049b
#
_cell.length_a   1.000
_cell.length_b   1.000
_cell.length_c   1.000
_cell.angle_alpha   90.00
_cell.angle_beta   90.00
_cell.angle_gamma   90.00
#
_symmetry.space_group_name_H-M   'P 1'
#
loop_
_entity.id
_entity.type
_entity.pdbx_description
1 polymer ?
#
loop_
_entity_poly.entity_id
_entity_poly.type
_entity_poly.pdbx_seq_one_letter_code
_entity_poly.pdbx_strand_id
1 'polypeptide(L)'
;MSLKYAYCRISTKDQNIDRQIIAVKQFAPDISDNNIFVDKKTGKDFEREQYQEMKVILEHISKASLKNKPIELIVEELDRLGRNADLIKKELMWFKEHNIIVRILEIPTTLHEVDESNRWVTEMVTNLLIEVYAQLAQAELEKRAKRQAEGIAIAKSKGVYKGRKPI
;
A
#
# COMPACT_ATOMS: atom_id res chain seq x y z
N MET A 1 3.34 -11.71 -21.33
CA MET A 1 2.70 -11.89 -20.00
C MET A 1 3.60 -11.27 -18.96
N SER A 2 3.10 -10.40 -18.08
CA SER A 2 3.81 -9.80 -16.96
C SER A 2 3.93 -10.77 -15.79
N LEU A 3 4.95 -10.56 -14.95
CA LEU A 3 5.07 -11.24 -13.66
C LEU A 3 4.28 -10.43 -12.62
N LYS A 4 3.22 -11.02 -12.09
CA LYS A 4 2.28 -10.32 -11.19
C LYS A 4 2.51 -10.73 -9.74
N TYR A 5 2.59 -9.72 -8.89
CA TYR A 5 2.69 -9.83 -7.45
C TYR A 5 1.63 -8.95 -6.80
N ALA A 6 1.20 -9.28 -5.59
CA ALA A 6 0.26 -8.45 -4.85
C ALA A 6 0.66 -8.34 -3.40
N TYR A 7 0.33 -7.20 -2.80
CA TYR A 7 0.50 -6.97 -1.39
C TYR A 7 -0.81 -6.53 -0.74
N CYS A 8 -1.19 -7.24 0.31
CA CYS A 8 -2.39 -6.99 1.09
C CYS A 8 -2.02 -6.75 2.56
N ARG A 9 -2.73 -5.86 3.23
CA ARG A 9 -2.49 -5.56 4.65
C ARG A 9 -3.77 -5.27 5.39
N ILE A 10 -3.91 -5.85 6.58
CA ILE A 10 -4.99 -5.51 7.52
C ILE A 10 -4.43 -4.89 8.79
N SER A 11 -5.13 -3.92 9.35
CA SER A 11 -4.72 -3.19 10.56
C SER A 11 -5.42 -3.67 11.83
N THR A 12 -6.55 -4.35 11.73
CA THR A 12 -7.37 -4.84 12.85
C THR A 12 -7.87 -6.24 12.59
N LYS A 13 -8.24 -6.98 13.67
CA LYS A 13 -8.79 -8.35 13.57
C LYS A 13 -10.11 -8.41 12.80
N ASP A 14 -10.83 -7.30 12.74
CA ASP A 14 -12.17 -7.23 12.12
C ASP A 14 -12.15 -6.84 10.64
N GLN A 15 -10.97 -6.52 10.07
CA GLN A 15 -10.84 -6.27 8.64
C GLN A 15 -10.66 -7.59 7.89
N ASN A 16 -11.56 -7.83 6.94
CA ASN A 16 -11.52 -9.04 6.13
C ASN A 16 -10.47 -8.89 5.02
N ILE A 17 -9.38 -9.65 5.14
CA ILE A 17 -8.32 -9.73 4.12
C ILE A 17 -8.85 -10.31 2.80
N ASP A 18 -9.89 -11.16 2.88
CA ASP A 18 -10.44 -11.82 1.70
C ASP A 18 -10.96 -10.82 0.68
N ARG A 19 -11.49 -9.67 1.13
CA ARG A 19 -11.93 -8.59 0.23
C ARG A 19 -10.79 -8.10 -0.65
N GLN A 20 -9.61 -7.86 -0.07
CA GLN A 20 -8.44 -7.40 -0.82
C GLN A 20 -7.95 -8.47 -1.80
N ILE A 21 -7.90 -9.73 -1.34
CA ILE A 21 -7.49 -10.86 -2.19
C ILE A 21 -8.47 -11.04 -3.36
N ILE A 22 -9.76 -10.93 -3.11
CA ILE A 22 -10.80 -11.00 -4.15
C ILE A 22 -10.61 -9.87 -5.17
N ALA A 23 -10.42 -8.62 -4.72
CA ALA A 23 -10.22 -7.48 -5.60
C ALA A 23 -8.96 -7.67 -6.47
N VAL A 24 -7.86 -8.16 -5.88
CA VAL A 24 -6.62 -8.47 -6.62
C VAL A 24 -6.87 -9.56 -7.66
N LYS A 25 -7.55 -10.66 -7.31
CA LYS A 25 -7.84 -11.76 -8.23
C LYS A 25 -8.84 -11.38 -9.32
N GLN A 26 -9.76 -10.47 -9.06
CA GLN A 26 -10.66 -9.91 -10.09
C GLN A 26 -9.89 -9.10 -11.11
N PHE A 27 -8.92 -8.30 -10.68
CA PHE A 27 -8.05 -7.52 -11.57
C PHE A 27 -7.03 -8.39 -12.31
N ALA A 28 -6.45 -9.37 -11.62
CA ALA A 28 -5.42 -10.26 -12.14
C ALA A 28 -5.79 -11.74 -11.90
N PRO A 29 -6.70 -12.33 -12.69
CA PRO A 29 -7.15 -13.72 -12.48
C PRO A 29 -6.04 -14.77 -12.61
N ASP A 30 -4.96 -14.42 -13.30
CA ASP A 30 -3.79 -15.27 -13.55
C ASP A 30 -2.70 -15.16 -12.48
N ILE A 31 -2.91 -14.38 -11.41
CA ILE A 31 -1.93 -14.26 -10.33
C ILE A 31 -1.86 -15.57 -9.50
N SER A 32 -0.64 -16.04 -9.26
CA SER A 32 -0.42 -17.18 -8.36
C SER A 32 -0.65 -16.80 -6.91
N ASP A 33 -1.25 -17.69 -6.12
CA ASP A 33 -1.43 -17.47 -4.67
C ASP A 33 -0.10 -17.26 -3.94
N ASN A 34 0.98 -17.91 -4.40
CA ASN A 34 2.33 -17.74 -3.84
C ASN A 34 2.91 -16.33 -4.07
N ASN A 35 2.32 -15.55 -4.97
CA ASN A 35 2.73 -14.19 -5.28
C ASN A 35 1.87 -13.14 -4.54
N ILE A 36 0.97 -13.56 -3.65
CA ILE A 36 0.14 -12.67 -2.83
C ILE A 36 0.70 -12.64 -1.41
N PHE A 37 1.33 -11.53 -1.05
CA PHE A 37 1.95 -11.30 0.25
C PHE A 37 0.96 -10.61 1.19
N VAL A 38 0.82 -11.14 2.41
CA VAL A 38 -0.19 -10.66 3.37
C VAL A 38 0.42 -10.39 4.72
N ASP A 39 0.42 -9.12 5.15
CA ASP A 39 0.77 -8.73 6.50
C ASP A 39 -0.49 -8.54 7.36
N LYS A 40 -0.55 -9.26 8.48
CA LYS A 40 -1.60 -9.13 9.50
C LYS A 40 -1.03 -8.40 10.70
N LYS A 41 -1.55 -7.21 11.02
CA LYS A 41 -1.12 -6.47 12.20
C LYS A 41 -1.62 -7.16 13.46
N THR A 42 -0.72 -7.77 14.23
CA THR A 42 -1.00 -8.25 15.58
C THR A 42 -0.32 -7.32 16.59
N GLY A 43 -1.10 -6.44 17.24
CA GLY A 43 -0.62 -5.72 18.41
C GLY A 43 0.52 -4.71 18.17
N LYS A 44 1.63 -4.86 18.87
CA LYS A 44 2.72 -3.88 18.95
C LYS A 44 3.71 -3.91 17.78
N ASP A 45 3.76 -4.98 17.00
CA ASP A 45 4.80 -5.18 16.03
C ASP A 45 4.43 -4.59 14.68
N PHE A 46 5.27 -3.64 14.27
CA PHE A 46 5.18 -2.94 13.00
C PHE A 46 6.03 -3.60 11.92
N GLU A 47 6.46 -4.81 12.16
CA GLU A 47 7.25 -5.55 11.19
C GLU A 47 6.34 -6.00 10.06
N ARG A 48 6.63 -5.49 8.88
CA ARG A 48 5.98 -5.84 7.62
C ARG A 48 6.82 -6.93 6.97
N GLU A 49 6.87 -8.10 7.64
CA GLU A 49 7.75 -9.20 7.22
C GLU A 49 7.48 -9.63 5.80
N GLN A 50 6.21 -9.83 5.45
CA GLN A 50 5.82 -10.24 4.11
C GLN A 50 6.08 -9.16 3.06
N TYR A 51 5.96 -7.89 3.42
CA TYR A 51 6.33 -6.80 2.54
C TYR A 51 7.85 -6.75 2.27
N GLN A 52 8.66 -6.96 3.29
CA GLN A 52 10.12 -6.99 3.12
C GLN A 52 10.55 -8.22 2.31
N GLU A 53 9.98 -9.39 2.58
CA GLU A 53 10.21 -10.60 1.79
C GLU A 53 9.87 -10.38 0.32
N MET A 54 8.71 -9.82 0.05
CA MET A 54 8.29 -9.44 -1.30
C MET A 54 9.30 -8.52 -1.98
N LYS A 55 9.78 -7.47 -1.28
CA LYS A 55 10.76 -6.54 -1.84
C LYS A 55 12.08 -7.23 -2.20
N VAL A 56 12.57 -8.14 -1.36
CA VAL A 56 13.78 -8.92 -1.65
C VAL A 56 13.58 -9.77 -2.92
N ILE A 57 12.44 -10.44 -3.05
CA ILE A 57 12.11 -11.25 -4.24
C ILE A 57 12.06 -10.36 -5.49
N LEU A 58 11.34 -9.24 -5.42
CA LEU A 58 11.18 -8.31 -6.54
C LEU A 58 12.53 -7.71 -6.97
N GLU A 59 13.39 -7.36 -6.03
CA GLU A 59 14.74 -6.86 -6.30
C GLU A 59 15.60 -7.90 -7.02
N HIS A 60 15.57 -9.16 -6.55
CA HIS A 60 16.30 -10.26 -7.19
C HIS A 60 15.82 -10.49 -8.63
N ILE A 61 14.52 -10.53 -8.86
CA ILE A 61 13.94 -10.73 -10.19
C ILE A 61 14.27 -9.55 -11.11
N SER A 62 14.19 -8.34 -10.60
CA SER A 62 14.56 -7.12 -11.34
C SER A 62 16.04 -7.15 -11.79
N LYS A 63 16.95 -7.59 -10.91
CA LYS A 63 18.39 -7.71 -11.19
C LYS A 63 18.73 -8.89 -12.10
N ALA A 64 18.03 -10.01 -11.96
CA ALA A 64 18.28 -11.25 -12.71
C ALA A 64 17.97 -11.11 -14.22
N SER A 65 17.56 -9.91 -14.64
CA SER A 65 17.43 -9.56 -16.07
C SER A 65 16.56 -10.52 -16.88
N LEU A 66 15.45 -10.94 -16.32
CA LEU A 66 14.34 -11.43 -17.13
C LEU A 66 13.75 -10.25 -17.93
N LYS A 67 14.63 -9.61 -18.72
CA LYS A 67 14.42 -8.35 -19.47
C LYS A 67 13.18 -8.33 -20.38
N ASN A 68 12.51 -9.46 -20.54
CA ASN A 68 11.40 -9.61 -21.46
C ASN A 68 10.02 -9.65 -20.80
N LYS A 69 9.94 -9.57 -19.46
CA LYS A 69 8.63 -9.59 -18.77
C LYS A 69 8.55 -8.45 -17.76
N PRO A 70 7.61 -7.52 -17.93
CA PRO A 70 7.38 -6.49 -16.94
C PRO A 70 6.93 -7.11 -15.62
N ILE A 71 7.40 -6.55 -14.51
CA ILE A 71 7.01 -6.92 -13.15
C ILE A 71 5.92 -5.94 -12.72
N GLU A 72 4.78 -6.47 -12.27
CA GLU A 72 3.68 -5.67 -11.76
C GLU A 72 3.43 -5.99 -10.29
N LEU A 73 3.35 -4.95 -9.46
CA LEU A 73 2.89 -5.03 -8.08
C LEU A 73 1.49 -4.45 -7.98
N ILE A 74 0.55 -5.24 -7.48
CA ILE A 74 -0.86 -4.86 -7.33
C ILE A 74 -1.15 -4.60 -5.85
N VAL A 75 -1.73 -3.45 -5.55
CA VAL A 75 -2.22 -3.09 -4.22
C VAL A 75 -3.63 -2.53 -4.32
N GLU A 76 -4.48 -2.77 -3.32
CA GLU A 76 -5.86 -2.25 -3.34
C GLU A 76 -5.86 -0.73 -3.17
N GLU A 77 -5.17 -0.25 -2.14
CA GLU A 77 -5.15 1.16 -1.73
C GLU A 77 -3.71 1.64 -1.55
N LEU A 78 -3.48 2.93 -1.76
CA LEU A 78 -2.15 3.54 -1.69
C LEU A 78 -1.52 3.45 -0.28
N ASP A 79 -2.33 3.50 0.78
CA ASP A 79 -1.89 3.42 2.18
C ASP A 79 -1.28 2.05 2.55
N ARG A 80 -1.43 1.04 1.69
CA ARG A 80 -0.75 -0.24 1.85
C ARG A 80 0.77 -0.10 1.70
N LEU A 81 1.23 0.84 0.89
CA LEU A 81 2.66 1.08 0.67
C LEU A 81 3.32 1.84 1.82
N GLY A 82 2.62 2.76 2.46
CA GLY A 82 3.19 3.58 3.54
C GLY A 82 2.15 4.13 4.51
N ARG A 83 2.61 4.68 5.63
CA ARG A 83 1.75 5.26 6.67
C ARG A 83 1.50 6.75 6.48
N ASN A 84 2.36 7.40 5.72
CA ASN A 84 2.31 8.83 5.43
C ASN A 84 2.78 9.06 3.99
N ALA A 85 2.56 10.28 3.51
CA ALA A 85 2.88 10.68 2.15
C ALA A 85 4.35 10.44 1.78
N ASP A 86 5.28 10.75 2.69
CA ASP A 86 6.72 10.64 2.43
C ASP A 86 7.15 9.18 2.26
N LEU A 87 6.64 8.28 3.12
CA LEU A 87 6.91 6.85 2.99
C LEU A 87 6.32 6.27 1.71
N ILE A 88 5.10 6.66 1.34
CA ILE A 88 4.47 6.24 0.10
C ILE A 88 5.31 6.66 -1.11
N LYS A 89 5.74 7.93 -1.15
CA LYS A 89 6.60 8.46 -2.22
C LYS A 89 7.92 7.70 -2.30
N LYS A 90 8.56 7.43 -1.16
CA LYS A 90 9.81 6.68 -1.09
C LYS A 90 9.65 5.26 -1.65
N GLU A 91 8.56 4.59 -1.31
CA GLU A 91 8.28 3.23 -1.82
C GLU A 91 8.01 3.25 -3.32
N LEU A 92 7.19 4.19 -3.82
CA LEU A 92 6.93 4.32 -5.26
C LEU A 92 8.21 4.62 -6.06
N MET A 93 9.10 5.45 -5.50
CA MET A 93 10.39 5.75 -6.10
C MET A 93 11.27 4.49 -6.18
N TRP A 94 11.31 3.71 -5.10
CA TRP A 94 12.02 2.45 -5.06
C TRP A 94 11.51 1.46 -6.12
N PHE A 95 10.18 1.29 -6.26
CA PHE A 95 9.61 0.43 -7.30
C PHE A 95 9.96 0.92 -8.71
N LYS A 96 9.92 2.23 -8.94
CA LYS A 96 10.30 2.83 -10.23
C LYS A 96 11.78 2.56 -10.56
N GLU A 97 12.69 2.71 -9.61
CA GLU A 97 14.13 2.43 -9.77
C GLU A 97 14.40 0.96 -10.11
N HIS A 98 13.55 0.05 -9.64
CA HIS A 98 13.64 -1.38 -9.93
C HIS A 98 12.81 -1.83 -11.16
N ASN A 99 12.29 -0.88 -11.94
CA ASN A 99 11.44 -1.15 -13.11
C ASN A 99 10.19 -2.01 -12.78
N ILE A 100 9.61 -1.80 -11.61
CA ILE A 100 8.38 -2.45 -11.15
C ILE A 100 7.22 -1.50 -11.36
N ILE A 101 6.21 -1.96 -12.09
CA ILE A 101 4.99 -1.20 -12.35
C ILE A 101 4.04 -1.39 -11.17
N VAL A 102 3.68 -0.31 -10.49
CA VAL A 102 2.70 -0.38 -9.38
C VAL A 102 1.30 -0.11 -9.91
N ARG A 103 0.41 -1.09 -9.71
CA ARG A 103 -1.02 -1.02 -10.03
C ARG A 103 -1.80 -0.80 -8.72
N ILE A 104 -2.48 0.33 -8.61
CA ILE A 104 -3.24 0.72 -7.41
C ILE A 104 -4.72 0.69 -7.80
N LEU A 105 -5.49 -0.28 -7.23
CA LEU A 105 -6.86 -0.52 -7.67
C LEU A 105 -7.79 0.67 -7.45
N GLU A 106 -7.55 1.49 -6.42
CA GLU A 106 -8.29 2.73 -6.20
C GLU A 106 -7.93 3.88 -7.15
N ILE A 107 -6.82 3.74 -7.92
CA ILE A 107 -6.36 4.78 -8.87
C ILE A 107 -6.42 4.22 -10.30
N PRO A 108 -7.54 4.40 -11.02
CA PRO A 108 -7.77 3.76 -12.33
C PRO A 108 -6.69 4.08 -13.38
N THR A 109 -6.07 5.26 -13.32
CA THR A 109 -5.00 5.64 -14.26
C THR A 109 -3.74 4.76 -14.14
N THR A 110 -3.55 4.04 -13.03
CA THR A 110 -2.44 3.10 -12.85
C THR A 110 -2.71 1.72 -13.47
N LEU A 111 -3.97 1.42 -13.83
CA LEU A 111 -4.41 0.08 -14.21
C LEU A 111 -4.26 -0.21 -15.71
N HIS A 112 -4.12 0.82 -16.54
CA HIS A 112 -4.05 0.69 -17.98
C HIS A 112 -2.61 0.76 -18.48
N GLU A 113 -2.34 -0.02 -19.54
CA GLU A 113 -1.15 0.22 -20.38
C GLU A 113 -1.41 1.49 -21.19
N VAL A 114 -0.40 2.36 -21.21
CA VAL A 114 -0.53 3.66 -21.86
C VAL A 114 0.11 3.61 -23.23
N ASP A 115 -0.63 4.10 -24.20
CA ASP A 115 -0.11 4.30 -25.56
C ASP A 115 1.11 5.24 -25.53
N GLU A 116 2.19 4.90 -26.22
CA GLU A 116 3.45 5.66 -26.15
C GLU A 116 3.28 7.15 -26.50
N SER A 117 2.34 7.47 -27.38
CA SER A 117 2.03 8.85 -27.78
C SER A 117 1.51 9.74 -26.64
N ASN A 118 0.81 9.15 -25.65
CA ASN A 118 0.20 9.86 -24.52
C ASN A 118 0.83 9.52 -23.17
N ARG A 119 1.93 8.80 -23.19
CA ARG A 119 2.59 8.27 -21.97
C ARG A 119 2.92 9.38 -20.98
N TRP A 120 3.50 10.48 -21.43
CA TRP A 120 3.88 11.59 -20.57
C TRP A 120 2.69 12.24 -19.86
N VAL A 121 1.53 12.38 -20.55
CA VAL A 121 0.31 12.94 -19.95
C VAL A 121 -0.22 12.01 -18.86
N THR A 122 -0.28 10.71 -19.14
CA THR A 122 -0.78 9.72 -18.17
C THR A 122 0.16 9.60 -16.98
N GLU A 123 1.46 9.62 -17.17
CA GLU A 123 2.44 9.65 -16.08
C GLU A 123 2.26 10.92 -15.22
N MET A 124 2.07 12.08 -15.84
CA MET A 124 1.84 13.33 -15.11
C MET A 124 0.54 13.28 -14.30
N VAL A 125 -0.56 12.83 -14.90
CA VAL A 125 -1.86 12.71 -14.20
C VAL A 125 -1.77 11.67 -13.07
N THR A 126 -1.12 10.54 -13.31
CA THR A 126 -0.93 9.50 -12.28
C THR A 126 -0.12 10.03 -11.10
N ASN A 127 0.99 10.73 -11.35
CA ASN A 127 1.81 11.32 -10.31
C ASN A 127 1.03 12.36 -9.50
N LEU A 128 0.22 13.20 -10.16
CA LEU A 128 -0.64 14.17 -9.49
C LEU A 128 -1.69 13.48 -8.61
N LEU A 129 -2.34 12.44 -9.11
CA LEU A 129 -3.32 11.67 -8.32
C LEU A 129 -2.65 11.01 -7.10
N ILE A 130 -1.50 10.38 -7.28
CA ILE A 130 -0.72 9.81 -6.17
C ILE A 130 -0.42 10.86 -5.11
N GLU A 131 -0.01 12.06 -5.51
CA GLU A 131 0.25 13.17 -4.58
C GLU A 131 -1.03 13.55 -3.82
N VAL A 132 -2.15 13.72 -4.52
CA VAL A 132 -3.44 14.06 -3.90
C VAL A 132 -3.88 12.98 -2.92
N TYR A 133 -3.84 11.70 -3.31
CA TYR A 133 -4.22 10.59 -2.42
C TYR A 133 -3.30 10.50 -1.20
N ALA A 134 -1.98 10.68 -1.38
CA ALA A 134 -1.03 10.68 -0.28
C ALA A 134 -1.32 11.81 0.72
N GLN A 135 -1.66 13.01 0.25
CA GLN A 135 -2.02 14.15 1.10
C GLN A 135 -3.36 13.93 1.81
N LEU A 136 -4.35 13.35 1.14
CA LEU A 136 -5.63 13.00 1.76
C LEU A 136 -5.44 11.96 2.87
N ALA A 137 -4.63 10.91 2.64
CA ALA A 137 -4.32 9.91 3.64
C ALA A 137 -3.62 10.54 4.86
N GLN A 138 -2.69 11.47 4.65
CA GLN A 138 -2.01 12.21 5.71
C GLN A 138 -2.99 13.06 6.52
N ALA A 139 -3.86 13.82 5.85
CA ALA A 139 -4.86 14.65 6.50
C ALA A 139 -5.84 13.83 7.35
N GLU A 140 -6.22 12.63 6.88
CA GLU A 140 -7.06 11.70 7.65
C GLU A 140 -6.37 11.22 8.93
N LEU A 141 -5.07 10.87 8.86
CA LEU A 141 -4.28 10.47 10.02
C LEU A 141 -4.21 11.58 11.07
N GLU A 142 -3.94 12.79 10.65
CA GLU A 142 -3.89 13.97 11.53
C GLU A 142 -5.26 14.23 12.20
N LYS A 143 -6.34 14.15 11.42
CA LYS A 143 -7.71 14.30 11.92
C LYS A 143 -8.08 13.23 12.96
N ARG A 144 -7.66 11.98 12.73
CA ARG A 144 -7.84 10.88 13.68
C ARG A 144 -7.04 11.11 14.95
N ALA A 145 -5.76 11.51 14.84
CA ALA A 145 -4.91 11.82 15.98
C ALA A 145 -5.47 12.96 16.83
N LYS A 146 -5.98 14.03 16.19
CA LYS A 146 -6.63 15.16 16.86
C LYS A 146 -7.87 14.71 17.63
N ARG A 147 -8.79 13.98 16.98
CA ARG A 147 -9.99 13.43 17.66
C ARG A 147 -9.65 12.53 18.84
N GLN A 148 -8.63 11.72 18.72
CA GLN A 148 -8.14 10.86 19.80
C GLN A 148 -7.61 11.68 20.97
N ALA A 149 -6.81 12.71 20.70
CA ALA A 149 -6.28 13.60 21.74
C ALA A 149 -7.40 14.34 22.48
N GLU A 150 -8.39 14.89 21.74
CA GLU A 150 -9.57 15.53 22.30
C GLU A 150 -10.40 14.57 23.18
N GLY A 151 -10.62 13.33 22.68
CA GLY A 151 -11.33 12.29 23.45
C GLY A 151 -10.61 11.93 24.75
N ILE A 152 -9.28 11.82 24.71
CA ILE A 152 -8.45 11.56 25.91
C ILE A 152 -8.55 12.74 26.89
N ALA A 153 -8.48 13.98 26.42
CA ALA A 153 -8.60 15.18 27.25
C ALA A 153 -9.96 15.22 27.98
N ILE A 154 -11.04 14.94 27.27
CA ILE A 154 -12.40 14.87 27.85
C ILE A 154 -12.49 13.73 28.87
N ALA A 155 -11.95 12.55 28.57
CA ALA A 155 -11.97 11.42 29.49
C ALA A 155 -11.17 11.69 30.76
N LYS A 156 -10.03 12.40 30.64
CA LYS A 156 -9.24 12.87 31.80
C LYS A 156 -10.01 13.85 32.66
N SER A 157 -10.68 14.86 32.05
CA SER A 157 -11.45 15.85 32.79
C SER A 157 -12.65 15.24 33.55
N LYS A 158 -13.22 14.15 33.00
CA LYS A 158 -14.31 13.40 33.63
C LYS A 158 -13.83 12.33 34.63
N GLY A 159 -12.51 12.19 34.86
CA GLY A 159 -11.94 11.17 35.78
C GLY A 159 -12.11 9.70 35.34
N VAL A 160 -12.56 9.47 34.10
CA VAL A 160 -12.78 8.09 33.58
C VAL A 160 -11.58 7.52 32.83
N TYR A 161 -10.56 8.33 32.56
CA TYR A 161 -9.35 7.88 31.87
C TYR A 161 -8.39 7.17 32.84
N LYS A 162 -8.35 5.86 32.75
CA LYS A 162 -7.51 5.02 33.66
C LYS A 162 -6.09 4.77 33.14
N GLY A 163 -5.72 5.31 31.98
CA GLY A 163 -4.42 5.04 31.37
C GLY A 163 -4.24 3.58 30.94
N ARG A 164 -2.99 3.19 30.65
CA ARG A 164 -2.64 1.79 30.40
C ARG A 164 -2.53 1.07 31.75
N LYS A 165 -3.17 -0.11 31.88
CA LYS A 165 -2.97 -0.96 33.07
C LYS A 165 -1.47 -1.24 33.22
N PRO A 166 -0.90 -1.09 34.45
CA PRO A 166 0.46 -1.54 34.69
C PRO A 166 0.56 -3.04 34.39
N ILE A 167 1.68 -3.43 33.82
CA ILE A 167 2.03 -4.84 33.55
C ILE A 167 2.44 -5.47 34.85
#